data_2bd86ad1272c1ffc43f5fcf6c23a715d
#
_entry.id   2bd86ad1272c1ffc43f5fcf6c23a715d
#
_cell.length_a   1.000
_cell.length_b   1.000
_cell.length_c   1.000
_cell.angle_alpha   90.00
_cell.angle_beta   90.00
_cell.angle_gamma   90.00
#
_symmetry.space_group_name_H-M   'P 1'
#
loop_
_entity.id
_entity.type
_entity.pdbx_description
1 polymer ?
#
loop_
_entity_poly.entity_id
_entity_poly.type
_entity_poly.pdbx_seq_one_letter_code
_entity_poly.pdbx_strand_id
1 'polypeptide(L)'
;MAMQTNGCGDPSARVLRREVVAIVTGGSVGAGREIARELARWGWAIVVVYLEHQHTTEATVAEILAAEGTIVSVRADLADDLDVQRLFAESSAAFGGVDVVVHTTTNGSTLLYQHAARHLRRRGAIVSVAPADRVTPGIARELDERAISVGRTAPEGVLAFLDKWQQHAC
;
A
#
# COMPACT_ATOMS: atom_id res chain seq x y z
N MET A 1 -37.43 16.37 4.66
CA MET A 1 -36.01 16.40 5.05
C MET A 1 -35.30 15.32 4.23
N ALA A 2 -34.68 15.68 3.13
CA ALA A 2 -34.04 14.73 2.22
C ALA A 2 -32.64 14.41 2.74
N MET A 3 -32.40 13.16 3.13
CA MET A 3 -31.06 12.62 3.38
C MET A 3 -30.30 12.60 2.06
N GLN A 4 -29.31 13.46 1.93
CA GLN A 4 -28.32 13.38 0.87
C GLN A 4 -27.44 12.16 1.14
N THR A 5 -27.68 11.07 0.42
CA THR A 5 -26.75 9.95 0.35
C THR A 5 -25.53 10.40 -0.45
N ASN A 6 -24.41 10.56 0.23
CA ASN A 6 -23.13 10.86 -0.39
C ASN A 6 -22.83 9.79 -1.46
N GLY A 7 -22.68 10.24 -2.70
CA GLY A 7 -22.62 9.45 -3.92
C GLY A 7 -21.41 8.54 -4.15
N CYS A 8 -20.94 7.83 -3.13
CA CYS A 8 -19.90 6.81 -3.26
C CYS A 8 -20.47 5.39 -3.54
N GLY A 9 -21.79 5.28 -3.70
CA GLY A 9 -22.51 4.00 -3.81
C GLY A 9 -23.14 3.68 -5.17
N ASP A 10 -22.90 4.45 -6.22
CA ASP A 10 -23.45 4.15 -7.54
C ASP A 10 -22.63 3.05 -8.24
N PRO A 11 -23.22 1.88 -8.55
CA PRO A 11 -22.54 0.81 -9.27
C PRO A 11 -22.04 1.21 -10.65
N SER A 12 -22.67 2.19 -11.29
CA SER A 12 -22.23 2.74 -12.58
C SER A 12 -20.99 3.62 -12.46
N ALA A 13 -20.71 4.20 -11.29
CA ALA A 13 -19.49 4.95 -11.02
C ALA A 13 -18.25 4.03 -10.85
N ARG A 14 -18.43 2.73 -10.67
CA ARG A 14 -17.34 1.76 -10.58
C ARG A 14 -16.52 1.64 -11.87
N VAL A 15 -17.12 1.93 -13.01
CA VAL A 15 -16.46 1.80 -14.34
C VAL A 15 -15.40 2.89 -14.58
N LEU A 16 -15.43 3.99 -13.83
CA LEU A 16 -14.50 5.12 -13.98
C LEU A 16 -13.52 5.28 -12.81
N ARG A 17 -13.59 4.43 -11.79
CA ARG A 17 -12.64 4.48 -10.67
C ARG A 17 -11.39 3.69 -11.01
N ARG A 18 -10.28 4.41 -11.03
CA ARG A 18 -8.97 3.78 -11.10
C ARG A 18 -8.79 2.85 -9.90
N GLU A 19 -8.30 1.65 -10.18
CA GLU A 19 -7.91 0.68 -9.17
C GLU A 19 -6.88 1.28 -8.20
N VAL A 20 -7.08 1.11 -6.90
CA VAL A 20 -6.10 1.51 -5.89
C VAL A 20 -4.95 0.53 -5.91
N VAL A 21 -3.74 1.03 -5.93
CA VAL A 21 -2.51 0.22 -5.94
C VAL A 21 -1.80 0.34 -4.60
N ALA A 22 -1.62 -0.78 -3.92
CA ALA A 22 -0.95 -0.86 -2.62
C ALA A 22 0.32 -1.69 -2.66
N ILE A 23 1.43 -1.13 -2.19
CA ILE A 23 2.64 -1.88 -1.85
C ILE A 23 2.48 -2.40 -0.42
N VAL A 24 2.67 -3.70 -0.21
CA VAL A 24 2.66 -4.34 1.11
C VAL A 24 4.02 -4.98 1.36
N THR A 25 4.78 -4.41 2.29
CA THR A 25 6.05 -5.00 2.72
C THR A 25 5.78 -6.11 3.73
N GLY A 26 6.57 -7.18 3.69
CA GLY A 26 6.33 -8.34 4.56
C GLY A 26 5.01 -9.08 4.27
N GLY A 27 4.45 -8.90 3.07
CA GLY A 27 3.16 -9.45 2.67
C GLY A 27 3.14 -10.96 2.42
N SER A 28 4.26 -11.65 2.62
CA SER A 28 4.37 -13.10 2.44
C SER A 28 4.03 -13.90 3.69
N VAL A 29 4.06 -13.28 4.86
CA VAL A 29 3.86 -13.96 6.16
C VAL A 29 3.06 -13.09 7.13
N GLY A 30 2.46 -13.72 8.12
CA GLY A 30 1.83 -13.07 9.26
C GLY A 30 0.80 -12.00 8.87
N ALA A 31 0.84 -10.88 9.58
CA ALA A 31 -0.09 -9.77 9.40
C ALA A 31 -0.06 -9.16 7.99
N GLY A 32 1.12 -9.06 7.37
CA GLY A 32 1.26 -8.53 6.02
C GLY A 32 0.53 -9.36 4.98
N ARG A 33 0.58 -10.70 5.10
CA ARG A 33 -0.17 -11.61 4.24
C ARG A 33 -1.69 -11.43 4.39
N GLU A 34 -2.17 -11.36 5.61
CA GLU A 34 -3.60 -11.16 5.88
C GLU A 34 -4.09 -9.80 5.33
N ILE A 35 -3.32 -8.74 5.53
CA ILE A 35 -3.62 -7.42 4.99
C ILE A 35 -3.66 -7.45 3.45
N ALA A 36 -2.67 -8.06 2.81
CA ALA A 36 -2.63 -8.19 1.35
C ALA A 36 -3.87 -8.91 0.80
N ARG A 37 -4.29 -9.99 1.46
CA ARG A 37 -5.50 -10.74 1.09
C ARG A 37 -6.77 -9.89 1.21
N GLU A 38 -6.93 -9.18 2.32
CA GLU A 38 -8.11 -8.32 2.53
C GLU A 38 -8.16 -7.16 1.53
N LEU A 39 -7.05 -6.50 1.27
CA LEU A 39 -6.99 -5.42 0.28
C LEU A 39 -7.28 -5.94 -1.14
N ALA A 40 -6.81 -7.14 -1.48
CA ALA A 40 -7.16 -7.77 -2.75
C ALA A 40 -8.67 -8.06 -2.86
N ARG A 41 -9.32 -8.47 -1.74
CA ARG A 41 -10.79 -8.62 -1.68
C ARG A 41 -11.53 -7.30 -1.85
N TRP A 42 -10.94 -6.18 -1.46
CA TRP A 42 -11.49 -4.85 -1.74
C TRP A 42 -11.37 -4.44 -3.22
N GLY A 43 -10.73 -5.27 -4.04
CA GLY A 43 -10.48 -5.00 -5.45
C GLY A 43 -9.27 -4.12 -5.71
N TRP A 44 -8.33 -4.04 -4.76
CA TRP A 44 -7.09 -3.31 -4.94
C TRP A 44 -6.04 -4.16 -5.67
N ALA A 45 -5.19 -3.51 -6.44
CA ALA A 45 -3.99 -4.15 -7.00
C ALA A 45 -2.88 -4.15 -5.95
N ILE A 46 -2.28 -5.30 -5.71
CA ILE A 46 -1.30 -5.51 -4.64
C ILE A 46 0.09 -5.74 -5.23
N VAL A 47 1.06 -5.06 -4.67
CA VAL A 47 2.48 -5.35 -4.86
C VAL A 47 3.04 -5.89 -3.54
N VAL A 48 3.31 -7.16 -3.49
CA VAL A 48 3.94 -7.80 -2.32
C VAL A 48 5.45 -7.71 -2.44
N VAL A 49 6.09 -7.14 -1.41
CA VAL A 49 7.55 -7.03 -1.34
C VAL A 49 8.12 -8.13 -0.44
N TYR A 50 9.15 -8.80 -0.93
CA TYR A 50 9.89 -9.81 -0.18
C TYR A 50 11.39 -9.67 -0.43
N LEU A 51 12.20 -10.12 0.50
CA LEU A 51 13.64 -10.27 0.35
C LEU A 51 14.02 -11.75 0.37
N GLU A 52 13.53 -12.43 1.37
CA GLU A 52 13.61 -13.87 1.58
C GLU A 52 12.21 -14.48 1.47
N HIS A 53 12.07 -15.76 1.79
CA HIS A 53 10.77 -16.44 1.78
C HIS A 53 10.02 -16.45 0.43
N GLN A 54 10.76 -16.67 -0.66
CA GLN A 54 10.20 -16.70 -2.02
C GLN A 54 9.01 -17.65 -2.13
N HIS A 55 9.12 -18.88 -1.60
CA HIS A 55 8.04 -19.87 -1.68
C HIS A 55 6.76 -19.43 -0.98
N THR A 56 6.89 -18.77 0.17
CA THR A 56 5.73 -18.25 0.90
C THR A 56 5.09 -17.09 0.14
N THR A 57 5.90 -16.28 -0.53
CA THR A 57 5.42 -15.19 -1.39
C THR A 57 4.68 -15.75 -2.60
N GLU A 58 5.25 -16.74 -3.28
CA GLU A 58 4.61 -17.42 -4.41
C GLU A 58 3.27 -18.05 -4.03
N ALA A 59 3.20 -18.66 -2.85
CA ALA A 59 1.95 -19.21 -2.31
C ALA A 59 0.89 -18.13 -2.07
N THR A 60 1.28 -16.97 -1.53
CA THR A 60 0.37 -15.83 -1.33
C THR A 60 -0.12 -15.27 -2.65
N VAL A 61 0.78 -15.13 -3.63
CA VAL A 61 0.42 -14.68 -4.99
C VAL A 61 -0.55 -15.66 -5.63
N ALA A 62 -0.27 -16.95 -5.61
CA ALA A 62 -1.14 -17.98 -6.17
C ALA A 62 -2.53 -17.99 -5.54
N GLU A 63 -2.61 -17.81 -4.22
CA GLU A 63 -3.89 -17.75 -3.48
C GLU A 63 -4.73 -16.55 -3.91
N ILE A 64 -4.13 -15.36 -4.01
CA ILE A 64 -4.85 -14.15 -4.41
C ILE A 64 -5.29 -14.22 -5.87
N LEU A 65 -4.43 -14.73 -6.77
CA LEU A 65 -4.80 -14.95 -8.17
C LEU A 65 -5.92 -15.97 -8.33
N ALA A 66 -5.92 -17.06 -7.56
CA ALA A 66 -6.98 -18.05 -7.56
C ALA A 66 -8.33 -17.48 -7.10
N ALA A 67 -8.31 -16.45 -6.26
CA ALA A 67 -9.48 -15.69 -5.83
C ALA A 67 -9.81 -14.49 -6.77
N GLU A 68 -9.28 -14.50 -8.00
CA GLU A 68 -9.47 -13.45 -9.02
C GLU A 68 -8.97 -12.05 -8.59
N GLY A 69 -8.06 -11.99 -7.62
CA GLY A 69 -7.40 -10.76 -7.22
C GLY A 69 -6.27 -10.36 -8.15
N THR A 70 -5.82 -9.11 -8.02
CA THR A 70 -4.71 -8.54 -8.81
C THR A 70 -3.49 -8.39 -7.93
N ILE A 71 -2.41 -9.10 -8.23
CA ILE A 71 -1.18 -9.09 -7.42
C ILE A 71 0.05 -9.35 -8.28
N VAL A 72 1.14 -8.68 -7.92
CA VAL A 72 2.50 -9.01 -8.35
C VAL A 72 3.42 -9.06 -7.14
N SER A 73 4.53 -9.77 -7.25
CA SER A 73 5.57 -9.79 -6.23
C SER A 73 6.85 -9.14 -6.74
N VAL A 74 7.52 -8.40 -5.88
CA VAL A 74 8.80 -7.75 -6.17
C VAL A 74 9.80 -8.13 -5.06
N ARG A 75 10.94 -8.67 -5.48
CA ARG A 75 12.05 -8.92 -4.55
C ARG A 75 12.82 -7.63 -4.37
N ALA A 76 12.91 -7.10 -3.14
CA ALA A 76 13.65 -5.88 -2.84
C ALA A 76 14.17 -5.90 -1.41
N ASP A 77 15.43 -5.49 -1.25
CA ASP A 77 16.00 -5.13 0.05
C ASP A 77 15.61 -3.68 0.38
N LEU A 78 14.80 -3.50 1.40
CA LEU A 78 14.34 -2.17 1.80
C LEU A 78 15.45 -1.33 2.47
N ALA A 79 16.61 -1.92 2.77
CA ALA A 79 17.80 -1.21 3.22
C ALA A 79 18.69 -0.73 2.06
N ASP A 80 18.39 -1.12 0.83
CA ASP A 80 19.11 -0.71 -0.38
C ASP A 80 18.30 0.33 -1.17
N ASP A 81 18.90 1.50 -1.40
CA ASP A 81 18.22 2.62 -2.08
C ASP A 81 17.83 2.30 -3.52
N LEU A 82 18.68 1.57 -4.25
CA LEU A 82 18.41 1.18 -5.64
C LEU A 82 17.28 0.14 -5.73
N ASP A 83 17.22 -0.77 -4.77
CA ASP A 83 16.15 -1.75 -4.69
C ASP A 83 14.81 -1.09 -4.38
N VAL A 84 14.78 -0.12 -3.46
CA VAL A 84 13.55 0.65 -3.16
C VAL A 84 13.13 1.51 -4.37
N GLN A 85 14.08 2.14 -5.05
CA GLN A 85 13.79 2.88 -6.29
C GLN A 85 13.18 1.96 -7.35
N ARG A 86 13.78 0.79 -7.56
CA ARG A 86 13.29 -0.22 -8.53
C ARG A 86 11.91 -0.74 -8.13
N LEU A 87 11.64 -0.95 -6.86
CA LEU A 87 10.33 -1.36 -6.36
C LEU A 87 9.22 -0.40 -6.82
N PHE A 88 9.40 0.91 -6.64
CA PHE A 88 8.42 1.89 -7.08
C PHE A 88 8.31 1.98 -8.61
N ALA A 89 9.43 1.84 -9.32
CA ALA A 89 9.45 1.84 -10.78
C ALA A 89 8.70 0.63 -11.36
N GLU A 90 8.96 -0.57 -10.85
CA GLU A 90 8.26 -1.79 -11.26
C GLU A 90 6.77 -1.77 -10.91
N SER A 91 6.42 -1.27 -9.72
CA SER A 91 5.02 -1.10 -9.32
C SER A 91 4.27 -0.13 -10.24
N SER A 92 4.92 0.97 -10.60
CA SER A 92 4.34 1.95 -11.52
C SER A 92 4.23 1.41 -12.96
N ALA A 93 5.21 0.62 -13.40
CA ALA A 93 5.15 -0.05 -14.71
C ALA A 93 4.01 -1.07 -14.78
N ALA A 94 3.77 -1.81 -13.70
CA ALA A 94 2.72 -2.83 -13.64
C ALA A 94 1.30 -2.21 -13.58
N PHE A 95 1.11 -1.13 -12.80
CA PHE A 95 -0.22 -0.62 -12.45
C PHE A 95 -0.41 0.90 -12.70
N GLY A 96 0.56 1.56 -13.30
CA GLY A 96 0.47 2.98 -13.63
C GLY A 96 0.69 3.94 -12.46
N GLY A 97 1.11 3.46 -11.30
CA GLY A 97 1.45 4.25 -10.11
C GLY A 97 1.05 3.57 -8.81
N VAL A 98 1.38 4.16 -7.68
CA VAL A 98 1.14 3.62 -6.35
C VAL A 98 0.35 4.63 -5.52
N ASP A 99 -0.66 4.17 -4.82
CA ASP A 99 -1.52 5.00 -3.96
C ASP A 99 -1.20 4.81 -2.48
N VAL A 100 -0.88 3.59 -2.06
CA VAL A 100 -0.74 3.20 -0.66
C VAL A 100 0.53 2.39 -0.44
N VAL A 101 1.19 2.63 0.68
CA VAL A 101 2.24 1.75 1.22
C VAL A 101 1.79 1.25 2.59
N VAL A 102 1.77 -0.06 2.75
CA VAL A 102 1.59 -0.74 4.04
C VAL A 102 2.93 -1.34 4.46
N HIS A 103 3.51 -0.79 5.51
CA HIS A 103 4.82 -1.20 6.00
C HIS A 103 4.68 -2.07 7.25
N THR A 104 5.00 -3.34 7.13
CA THR A 104 4.85 -4.31 8.23
C THR A 104 6.18 -4.85 8.76
N THR A 105 7.29 -4.44 8.19
CA THR A 105 8.65 -4.87 8.60
C THR A 105 9.36 -3.79 9.39
N THR A 106 10.38 -4.17 10.16
CA THR A 106 11.16 -3.23 10.98
C THR A 106 12.35 -2.61 10.24
N ASN A 107 12.70 -3.12 9.05
CA ASN A 107 13.87 -2.69 8.29
C ASN A 107 13.48 -1.77 7.14
N GLY A 108 14.36 -0.81 6.83
CA GLY A 108 14.26 0.01 5.61
C GLY A 108 13.19 1.09 5.61
N SER A 109 12.58 1.40 6.76
CA SER A 109 11.50 2.37 6.85
C SER A 109 11.87 3.76 6.30
N THR A 110 13.05 4.27 6.62
CA THR A 110 13.47 5.62 6.17
C THR A 110 13.54 5.74 4.65
N LEU A 111 14.17 4.79 3.96
CA LEU A 111 14.25 4.78 2.49
C LEU A 111 12.85 4.60 1.87
N LEU A 112 12.05 3.72 2.44
CA LEU A 112 10.70 3.49 1.97
C LEU A 112 9.84 4.77 2.05
N TYR A 113 9.88 5.49 3.18
CA TYR A 113 9.18 6.78 3.34
C TYR A 113 9.71 7.85 2.39
N GLN A 114 11.04 7.91 2.19
CA GLN A 114 11.66 8.87 1.29
C GLN A 114 11.20 8.66 -0.15
N HIS A 115 11.20 7.42 -0.63
CA HIS A 115 10.72 7.10 -1.97
C HIS A 115 9.19 7.23 -2.08
N ALA A 116 8.45 6.83 -1.06
CA ALA A 116 7.00 7.00 -1.03
C ALA A 116 6.59 8.47 -1.11
N ALA A 117 7.29 9.37 -0.41
CA ALA A 117 7.02 10.81 -0.50
C ALA A 117 7.14 11.35 -1.92
N ARG A 118 8.01 10.78 -2.74
CA ARG A 118 8.26 11.20 -4.13
C ARG A 118 7.38 10.50 -5.16
N HIS A 119 7.09 9.23 -4.94
CA HIS A 119 6.49 8.35 -5.95
C HIS A 119 5.03 8.01 -5.71
N LEU A 120 4.52 8.13 -4.48
CA LEU A 120 3.08 7.96 -4.26
C LEU A 120 2.29 9.03 -5.02
N ARG A 121 1.12 8.65 -5.48
CA ARG A 121 0.16 9.61 -6.03
C ARG A 121 -0.25 10.60 -4.94
N ARG A 122 -0.57 11.83 -5.35
CA ARG A 122 -1.08 12.84 -4.41
C ARG A 122 -2.31 12.30 -3.67
N ARG A 123 -2.43 12.66 -2.38
CA ARG A 123 -3.46 12.17 -1.48
C ARG A 123 -3.37 10.65 -1.21
N GLY A 124 -2.22 10.05 -1.46
CA GLY A 124 -1.94 8.67 -1.09
C GLY A 124 -1.85 8.46 0.42
N ALA A 125 -1.50 7.25 0.84
CA ALA A 125 -1.34 6.92 2.24
C ALA A 125 -0.13 6.03 2.51
N ILE A 126 0.48 6.23 3.66
CA ILE A 126 1.45 5.30 4.24
C ILE A 126 0.93 4.88 5.61
N VAL A 127 0.81 3.59 5.83
CA VAL A 127 0.49 3.05 7.16
C VAL A 127 1.57 2.07 7.58
N SER A 128 2.09 2.28 8.79
CA SER A 128 3.14 1.44 9.35
C SER A 128 2.67 0.72 10.60
N VAL A 129 3.08 -0.53 10.71
CA VAL A 129 2.91 -1.37 11.89
C VAL A 129 4.18 -1.39 12.73
N ALA A 130 5.31 -0.99 12.14
CA ALA A 130 6.61 -1.00 12.82
C ALA A 130 6.72 0.12 13.87
N PRO A 131 7.20 -0.19 15.10
CA PRO A 131 7.24 0.78 16.20
C PRO A 131 8.33 1.85 16.07
N ALA A 132 9.30 1.66 15.19
CA ALA A 132 10.52 2.46 15.13
C ALA A 132 10.69 3.32 13.87
N ASP A 133 9.61 3.63 13.18
CA ASP A 133 9.69 4.44 11.97
C ASP A 133 10.12 5.88 12.28
N ARG A 134 11.24 6.27 11.71
CA ARG A 134 11.75 7.63 11.80
C ARG A 134 11.47 8.38 10.49
N VAL A 135 10.48 9.22 10.53
CA VAL A 135 10.24 10.20 9.47
C VAL A 135 11.04 11.46 9.80
N THR A 136 11.98 11.81 8.94
CA THR A 136 12.75 13.06 9.12
C THR A 136 11.87 14.27 8.83
N PRO A 137 12.18 15.46 9.39
CA PRO A 137 11.40 16.68 9.11
C PRO A 137 11.29 17.01 7.61
N GLY A 138 12.33 16.72 6.81
CA GLY A 138 12.30 16.91 5.36
C GLY A 138 11.30 15.98 4.66
N ILE A 139 11.30 14.71 5.02
CA ILE A 139 10.33 13.72 4.51
C ILE A 139 8.91 14.09 4.93
N ALA A 140 8.71 14.48 6.20
CA ALA A 140 7.40 14.90 6.70
C ALA A 140 6.83 16.06 5.88
N ARG A 141 7.65 17.05 5.55
CA ARG A 141 7.24 18.18 4.72
C ARG A 141 6.87 17.76 3.30
N GLU A 142 7.65 16.89 2.64
CA GLU A 142 7.32 16.38 1.32
C GLU A 142 5.99 15.61 1.31
N LEU A 143 5.71 14.83 2.35
CA LEU A 143 4.44 14.11 2.50
C LEU A 143 3.27 15.07 2.64
N ASP A 144 3.41 16.11 3.46
CA ASP A 144 2.38 17.13 3.67
C ASP A 144 2.09 17.93 2.39
N GLU A 145 3.13 18.35 1.66
CA GLU A 145 3.00 19.09 0.38
C GLU A 145 2.22 18.29 -0.68
N ARG A 146 2.26 16.98 -0.59
CA ARG A 146 1.53 16.08 -1.47
C ARG A 146 0.23 15.54 -0.89
N ALA A 147 -0.15 16.00 0.30
CA ALA A 147 -1.32 15.56 1.05
C ALA A 147 -1.35 14.02 1.26
N ILE A 148 -0.19 13.42 1.53
CA ILE A 148 -0.09 11.99 1.81
C ILE A 148 -0.40 11.76 3.29
N SER A 149 -1.40 10.91 3.55
CA SER A 149 -1.80 10.53 4.91
C SER A 149 -0.79 9.54 5.49
N VAL A 150 -0.31 9.80 6.69
CA VAL A 150 0.60 8.90 7.40
C VAL A 150 -0.07 8.36 8.65
N GLY A 151 -0.16 7.04 8.75
CA GLY A 151 -0.71 6.34 9.89
C GLY A 151 0.30 5.40 10.54
N ARG A 152 0.18 5.25 11.85
CA ARG A 152 0.87 4.21 12.61
C ARG A 152 -0.14 3.50 13.49
N THR A 153 -0.20 2.19 13.39
CA THR A 153 -1.19 1.39 14.12
C THR A 153 -0.70 -0.04 14.35
N ALA A 154 -1.34 -0.74 15.25
CA ALA A 154 -1.19 -2.19 15.32
C ALA A 154 -1.74 -2.87 14.05
N PRO A 155 -1.33 -4.10 13.72
CA PRO A 155 -1.77 -4.80 12.51
C PRO A 155 -3.28 -4.79 12.31
N GLU A 156 -4.04 -4.94 13.39
CA GLU A 156 -5.51 -4.98 13.38
C GLU A 156 -6.15 -3.64 12.98
N GLY A 157 -5.42 -2.54 13.18
CA GLY A 157 -5.90 -1.19 12.83
C GLY A 157 -5.63 -0.75 11.41
N VAL A 158 -4.83 -1.49 10.64
CA VAL A 158 -4.42 -1.09 9.28
C VAL A 158 -5.63 -0.97 8.36
N LEU A 159 -6.49 -1.97 8.34
CA LEU A 159 -7.67 -1.97 7.47
C LEU A 159 -8.64 -0.84 7.84
N ALA A 160 -8.84 -0.58 9.13
CA ALA A 160 -9.69 0.52 9.59
C ALA A 160 -9.10 1.89 9.19
N PHE A 161 -7.78 2.05 9.24
CA PHE A 161 -7.11 3.26 8.77
C PHE A 161 -7.31 3.46 7.26
N LEU A 162 -7.11 2.41 6.47
CA LEU A 162 -7.23 2.45 5.01
C LEU A 162 -8.68 2.63 4.54
N ASP A 163 -9.65 2.06 5.24
CA ASP A 163 -11.07 2.30 4.97
C ASP A 163 -11.43 3.78 5.17
N LYS A 164 -11.02 4.37 6.28
CA LYS A 164 -11.17 5.80 6.52
C LYS A 164 -10.48 6.65 5.45
N TRP A 165 -9.24 6.32 5.10
CA TRP A 165 -8.50 7.03 4.07
C TRP A 165 -9.24 6.97 2.73
N GLN A 166 -9.71 5.81 2.32
CA GLN A 166 -10.44 5.65 1.06
C GLN A 166 -11.71 6.49 0.98
N GLN A 167 -12.44 6.63 2.10
CA GLN A 167 -13.64 7.47 2.18
C GLN A 167 -13.31 8.96 1.99
N HIS A 168 -12.14 9.43 2.38
CA HIS A 168 -11.70 10.83 2.25
C HIS A 168 -10.92 11.09 0.95
N ALA A 169 -10.36 10.07 0.33
CA ALA A 169 -9.62 10.16 -0.92
C ALA A 169 -10.55 10.19 -2.17
N CYS A 170 -11.79 9.74 -1.99
CA CYS A 170 -12.85 9.93 -2.98
C CYS A 170 -13.34 11.36 -2.97
#